data_a177639e123329e0d9ac9af28cb17047
#
_entry.id   a177639e123329e0d9ac9af28cb17047
#
_cell.length_a   1.000
_cell.length_b   1.000
_cell.length_c   1.000
_cell.angle_alpha   90.00
_cell.angle_beta   90.00
_cell.angle_gamma   90.00
#
_symmetry.space_group_name_H-M   'P 1'
#
loop_
_entity.id
_entity.type
_entity.pdbx_description
1 polymer ?
#
loop_
_entity_poly.entity_id
_entity_poly.type
_entity_poly.pdbx_seq_one_letter_code
_entity_poly.pdbx_strand_id
1 'polypeptide(L)'
;CGELGLPVSIHVADPQAFWKPYDATNERWRELKNHPHWWFGDPAKYPPFAELLAALDRVITRHPETTFVCVHFANNAEDLDWVEQALDRHPNMLADLAARIPELGRHDPARVRRLFVKHQDRILFATDFQVYERLTLGSGGDGPPPTDEDALAFFDKEWRWLETNDRQFEHMTPIQGDWRIDGIGLPADVLRKIYFDNARRLLVRSWPLPVLRAIRVDKDFKPDGRLKESVWAQATPARLEYRLRDGIARPALATTARA
;
A
#
# COMPACT_ATOMS: atom_id res chain seq x y z
N CYS A 1 3.68 16.34 -11.69
CA CYS A 1 4.26 15.03 -11.34
C CYS A 1 4.71 14.30 -12.61
N GLY A 2 3.88 14.21 -13.66
CA GLY A 2 4.20 13.51 -14.90
C GLY A 2 5.53 13.95 -15.54
N GLU A 3 5.74 15.25 -15.70
CA GLU A 3 6.99 15.82 -16.24
C GLU A 3 8.25 15.43 -15.46
N LEU A 4 8.11 15.19 -14.16
CA LEU A 4 9.19 14.81 -13.27
C LEU A 4 9.30 13.28 -13.08
N GLY A 5 8.43 12.50 -13.71
CA GLY A 5 8.35 11.05 -13.52
C GLY A 5 7.95 10.62 -12.10
N LEU A 6 7.36 11.53 -11.30
CA LEU A 6 6.95 11.23 -9.93
C LEU A 6 5.56 10.60 -9.93
N PRO A 7 5.37 9.46 -9.23
CA PRO A 7 4.06 8.86 -9.05
C PRO A 7 3.23 9.69 -8.06
N VAL A 8 1.91 9.58 -8.19
CA VAL A 8 0.94 10.21 -7.29
C VAL A 8 0.20 9.10 -6.55
N SER A 9 0.29 9.07 -5.23
CA SER A 9 -0.62 8.29 -4.39
C SER A 9 -1.90 9.09 -4.20
N ILE A 10 -3.04 8.53 -4.59
CA ILE A 10 -4.32 9.23 -4.60
C ILE A 10 -5.39 8.47 -3.82
N HIS A 11 -6.02 9.16 -2.87
CA HIS A 11 -7.14 8.69 -2.07
C HIS A 11 -8.35 9.59 -2.37
N VAL A 12 -9.48 9.03 -2.76
CA VAL A 12 -10.66 9.81 -3.14
C VAL A 12 -11.91 9.45 -2.35
N ALA A 13 -11.99 8.24 -1.81
CA ALA A 13 -13.15 7.75 -1.07
C ALA A 13 -12.75 6.67 -0.05
N ASP A 14 -13.62 6.47 0.92
CA ASP A 14 -13.61 5.39 1.89
C ASP A 14 -14.55 4.25 1.45
N PRO A 15 -14.71 3.15 2.23
CA PRO A 15 -15.63 2.08 1.89
C PRO A 15 -17.04 2.61 1.59
N GLN A 16 -17.69 2.03 0.58
CA GLN A 16 -19.03 2.46 0.15
C GLN A 16 -20.05 2.48 1.30
N ALA A 17 -19.86 1.64 2.30
CA ALA A 17 -20.70 1.61 3.50
C ALA A 17 -20.72 2.94 4.27
N PHE A 18 -19.70 3.80 4.13
CA PHE A 18 -19.66 5.11 4.80
C PHE A 18 -20.68 6.11 4.22
N TRP A 19 -21.27 5.81 3.04
CA TRP A 19 -22.40 6.55 2.44
C TRP A 19 -23.76 5.90 2.71
N LYS A 20 -23.79 4.70 3.33
CA LYS A 20 -25.04 4.01 3.71
C LYS A 20 -25.60 4.55 5.03
N PRO A 21 -26.83 4.16 5.46
CA PRO A 21 -27.43 4.64 6.70
C PRO A 21 -26.50 4.55 7.91
N TYR A 22 -26.54 5.59 8.75
CA TYR A 22 -25.76 5.65 9.99
C TYR A 22 -26.50 5.01 11.15
N ASP A 23 -26.59 3.70 11.14
CA ASP A 23 -27.24 2.90 12.16
C ASP A 23 -26.69 1.47 12.23
N ALA A 24 -27.25 0.66 13.13
CA ALA A 24 -26.79 -0.71 13.37
C ALA A 24 -27.00 -1.69 12.19
N THR A 25 -27.68 -1.30 11.14
CA THR A 25 -27.82 -2.10 9.92
C THR A 25 -26.64 -1.92 8.97
N ASN A 26 -25.80 -0.91 9.20
CA ASN A 26 -24.60 -0.67 8.44
C ASN A 26 -23.54 -1.72 8.77
N GLU A 27 -22.99 -2.40 7.76
CA GLU A 27 -21.96 -3.43 7.96
C GLU A 27 -20.69 -2.91 8.63
N ARG A 28 -20.42 -1.60 8.51
CA ARG A 28 -19.30 -0.89 9.14
C ARG A 28 -19.70 -0.18 10.45
N TRP A 29 -20.82 -0.56 11.06
CA TRP A 29 -21.34 0.13 12.25
C TRP A 29 -20.36 0.16 13.43
N ARG A 30 -19.60 -0.93 13.67
CA ARG A 30 -18.59 -0.97 14.73
C ARG A 30 -17.53 0.12 14.56
N GLU A 31 -17.14 0.37 13.33
CA GLU A 31 -16.16 1.38 12.96
C GLU A 31 -16.79 2.79 13.01
N LEU A 32 -17.91 2.97 12.34
CA LEU A 32 -18.59 4.26 12.23
C LEU A 32 -19.10 4.82 13.57
N LYS A 33 -19.61 3.98 14.48
CA LYS A 33 -20.05 4.45 15.80
C LYS A 33 -18.90 5.02 16.65
N ASN A 34 -17.66 4.54 16.43
CA ASN A 34 -16.45 5.02 17.10
C ASN A 34 -15.82 6.20 16.37
N HIS A 35 -16.12 6.35 15.08
CA HIS A 35 -15.60 7.40 14.20
C HIS A 35 -16.74 8.08 13.43
N PRO A 36 -17.68 8.78 14.11
CA PRO A 36 -18.87 9.35 13.47
C PRO A 36 -18.56 10.37 12.36
N HIS A 37 -17.39 10.97 12.40
CA HIS A 37 -16.92 11.89 11.37
C HIS A 37 -16.48 11.19 10.05
N TRP A 38 -16.43 9.85 10.04
CA TRP A 38 -16.17 9.06 8.83
C TRP A 38 -17.46 8.73 8.05
N TRP A 39 -18.63 9.10 8.58
CA TRP A 39 -19.88 8.92 7.84
C TRP A 39 -20.11 10.08 6.86
N PHE A 40 -20.30 9.75 5.60
CA PHE A 40 -20.44 10.67 4.49
C PHE A 40 -21.81 10.61 3.81
N GLY A 41 -22.81 10.02 4.45
CA GLY A 41 -24.15 9.85 3.89
C GLY A 41 -25.02 11.11 3.88
N ASP A 42 -24.53 12.27 4.34
CA ASP A 42 -25.24 13.56 4.26
C ASP A 42 -24.95 14.26 2.91
N PRO A 43 -25.90 14.24 1.96
CA PRO A 43 -25.69 14.82 0.63
C PRO A 43 -25.58 16.34 0.63
N ALA A 44 -25.93 17.02 1.74
CA ALA A 44 -25.74 18.46 1.87
C ALA A 44 -24.28 18.83 2.19
N LYS A 45 -23.48 17.86 2.68
CA LYS A 45 -22.09 18.08 3.09
C LYS A 45 -21.07 17.36 2.22
N TYR A 46 -21.46 16.21 1.68
CA TYR A 46 -20.53 15.32 1.00
C TYR A 46 -21.04 14.93 -0.39
N PRO A 47 -20.18 14.84 -1.41
CA PRO A 47 -20.58 14.36 -2.71
C PRO A 47 -20.96 12.88 -2.66
N PRO A 48 -21.81 12.40 -3.58
CA PRO A 48 -22.09 10.99 -3.72
C PRO A 48 -20.82 10.17 -4.02
N PHE A 49 -20.76 8.96 -3.51
CA PHE A 49 -19.61 8.04 -3.72
C PHE A 49 -19.26 7.88 -5.21
N ALA A 50 -20.25 7.67 -6.06
CA ALA A 50 -20.04 7.52 -7.51
C ALA A 50 -19.41 8.76 -8.18
N GLU A 51 -19.68 9.96 -7.65
CA GLU A 51 -19.07 11.19 -8.15
C GLU A 51 -17.58 11.28 -7.86
N LEU A 52 -17.17 10.78 -6.69
CA LEU A 52 -15.75 10.70 -6.31
C LEU A 52 -14.99 9.72 -7.22
N LEU A 53 -15.58 8.56 -7.51
CA LEU A 53 -14.98 7.61 -8.46
C LEU A 53 -14.91 8.19 -9.88
N ALA A 54 -15.95 8.90 -10.32
CA ALA A 54 -15.94 9.60 -11.61
C ALA A 54 -14.89 10.72 -11.65
N ALA A 55 -14.62 11.39 -10.50
CA ALA A 55 -13.57 12.39 -10.41
C ALA A 55 -12.19 11.75 -10.53
N LEU A 56 -11.97 10.60 -9.88
CA LEU A 56 -10.74 9.81 -10.02
C LEU A 56 -10.48 9.44 -11.48
N ASP A 57 -11.47 8.87 -12.15
CA ASP A 57 -11.39 8.48 -13.57
C ASP A 57 -11.01 9.66 -14.46
N ARG A 58 -11.63 10.84 -14.25
CA ARG A 58 -11.31 12.07 -14.98
C ARG A 58 -9.88 12.55 -14.75
N VAL A 59 -9.38 12.48 -13.50
CA VAL A 59 -8.01 12.91 -13.16
C VAL A 59 -6.99 12.01 -13.85
N ILE A 60 -7.16 10.69 -13.78
CA ILE A 60 -6.26 9.73 -14.41
C ILE A 60 -6.25 9.91 -15.93
N THR A 61 -7.43 10.09 -16.55
CA THR A 61 -7.58 10.34 -17.99
C THR A 61 -6.86 11.61 -18.43
N ARG A 62 -6.96 12.69 -17.65
CA ARG A 62 -6.38 14.00 -18.01
C ARG A 62 -4.85 14.04 -17.89
N HIS A 63 -4.27 13.10 -17.16
CA HIS A 63 -2.84 13.11 -16.85
C HIS A 63 -2.18 11.77 -17.24
N PRO A 64 -2.19 11.39 -18.55
CA PRO A 64 -1.70 10.08 -19.00
C PRO A 64 -0.20 9.86 -18.73
N GLU A 65 0.59 10.94 -18.62
CA GLU A 65 2.02 10.89 -18.29
C GLU A 65 2.31 10.72 -16.80
N THR A 66 1.29 10.82 -15.95
CA THR A 66 1.43 10.65 -14.49
C THR A 66 1.04 9.23 -14.10
N THR A 67 1.90 8.53 -13.38
CA THR A 67 1.56 7.25 -12.79
C THR A 67 0.78 7.48 -11.49
N PHE A 68 -0.43 6.92 -11.38
CA PHE A 68 -1.26 7.00 -10.19
C PHE A 68 -1.25 5.68 -9.43
N VAL A 69 -0.98 5.73 -8.13
CA VAL A 69 -1.25 4.65 -7.18
C VAL A 69 -2.59 4.96 -6.52
N CYS A 70 -3.63 4.28 -6.97
CA CYS A 70 -4.98 4.43 -6.45
C CYS A 70 -5.11 3.56 -5.22
N VAL A 71 -5.02 4.19 -4.04
CA VAL A 71 -4.98 3.48 -2.76
C VAL A 71 -6.29 2.76 -2.45
N HIS A 72 -6.24 1.78 -1.55
CA HIS A 72 -7.41 1.03 -1.12
C HIS A 72 -8.16 0.34 -2.27
N PHE A 73 -7.40 -0.28 -3.18
CA PHE A 73 -7.92 -0.92 -4.38
C PHE A 73 -8.80 0.03 -5.21
N ALA A 74 -8.23 1.21 -5.49
CA ALA A 74 -8.89 2.33 -6.16
C ALA A 74 -10.14 2.85 -5.41
N ASN A 75 -10.17 2.70 -4.08
CA ASN A 75 -11.29 3.04 -3.19
C ASN A 75 -12.62 2.36 -3.57
N ASN A 76 -12.58 1.23 -4.27
CA ASN A 76 -13.79 0.52 -4.72
C ASN A 76 -13.61 -1.01 -4.72
N ALA A 77 -13.06 -1.56 -3.63
CA ALA A 77 -12.84 -3.00 -3.49
C ALA A 77 -14.14 -3.82 -3.49
N GLU A 78 -15.28 -3.19 -3.26
CA GLU A 78 -16.61 -3.78 -3.28
C GLU A 78 -17.13 -4.03 -4.71
N ASP A 79 -16.60 -3.34 -5.73
CA ASP A 79 -16.99 -3.48 -7.14
C ASP A 79 -15.76 -3.84 -8.01
N LEU A 80 -15.49 -5.14 -8.10
CA LEU A 80 -14.36 -5.66 -8.89
C LEU A 80 -14.48 -5.37 -10.39
N ASP A 81 -15.70 -5.25 -10.90
CA ASP A 81 -15.91 -5.03 -12.34
C ASP A 81 -15.54 -3.58 -12.69
N TRP A 82 -15.90 -2.64 -11.84
CA TRP A 82 -15.47 -1.25 -12.00
C TRP A 82 -13.94 -1.12 -11.92
N VAL A 83 -13.29 -1.74 -10.92
CA VAL A 83 -11.83 -1.68 -10.76
C VAL A 83 -11.11 -2.32 -11.94
N GLU A 84 -11.58 -3.49 -12.41
CA GLU A 84 -10.98 -4.14 -13.58
C GLU A 84 -11.11 -3.29 -14.83
N GLN A 85 -12.29 -2.71 -15.10
CA GLN A 85 -12.50 -1.82 -16.22
C GLN A 85 -11.64 -0.55 -16.13
N ALA A 86 -11.44 0.01 -14.94
CA ALA A 86 -10.57 1.15 -14.73
C ALA A 86 -9.10 0.80 -15.03
N LEU A 87 -8.63 -0.34 -14.53
CA LEU A 87 -7.29 -0.85 -14.85
C LEU A 87 -7.11 -1.15 -16.35
N ASP A 88 -8.12 -1.68 -17.03
CA ASP A 88 -8.07 -1.93 -18.48
C ASP A 88 -7.98 -0.62 -19.28
N ARG A 89 -8.72 0.41 -18.86
CA ARG A 89 -8.81 1.71 -19.53
C ARG A 89 -7.59 2.59 -19.30
N HIS A 90 -6.98 2.52 -18.11
CA HIS A 90 -5.92 3.42 -17.68
C HIS A 90 -4.57 2.70 -17.49
N PRO A 91 -3.69 2.69 -18.49
CA PRO A 91 -2.37 2.05 -18.37
C PRO A 91 -1.45 2.70 -17.32
N ASN A 92 -1.71 3.95 -16.96
CA ASN A 92 -1.00 4.73 -15.95
C ASN A 92 -1.55 4.59 -14.51
N MET A 93 -2.53 3.70 -14.30
CA MET A 93 -3.13 3.39 -13.02
C MET A 93 -2.53 2.13 -12.41
N LEU A 94 -2.15 2.20 -11.13
CA LEU A 94 -1.87 1.08 -10.24
C LEU A 94 -2.90 1.09 -9.11
N ALA A 95 -3.15 -0.07 -8.49
CA ALA A 95 -3.98 -0.20 -7.29
C ALA A 95 -3.19 -0.86 -6.17
N ASP A 96 -3.37 -0.42 -4.94
CA ASP A 96 -2.79 -1.08 -3.78
C ASP A 96 -3.84 -1.79 -2.91
N LEU A 97 -3.40 -2.65 -2.01
CA LEU A 97 -4.27 -3.50 -1.18
C LEU A 97 -4.58 -2.90 0.19
N ALA A 98 -4.03 -1.73 0.51
CA ALA A 98 -4.13 -1.14 1.84
C ALA A 98 -5.54 -1.23 2.43
N ALA A 99 -5.67 -1.89 3.57
CA ALA A 99 -6.91 -2.08 4.33
C ALA A 99 -8.12 -2.64 3.56
N ARG A 100 -7.94 -3.27 2.39
CA ARG A 100 -9.06 -3.74 1.55
C ARG A 100 -9.08 -5.25 1.28
N ILE A 101 -8.16 -6.00 1.85
CA ILE A 101 -8.25 -7.47 1.80
C ILE A 101 -9.55 -7.99 2.43
N PRO A 102 -10.10 -7.42 3.50
CA PRO A 102 -11.39 -7.85 4.02
C PRO A 102 -12.52 -7.79 2.98
N GLU A 103 -12.65 -6.71 2.21
CA GLU A 103 -13.65 -6.61 1.14
C GLU A 103 -13.35 -7.54 -0.01
N LEU A 104 -12.10 -7.57 -0.48
CA LEU A 104 -11.67 -8.44 -1.58
C LEU A 104 -11.90 -9.90 -1.26
N GLY A 105 -11.69 -10.30 0.00
CA GLY A 105 -11.84 -11.68 0.46
C GLY A 105 -13.29 -12.19 0.54
N ARG A 106 -14.30 -11.31 0.42
CA ARG A 106 -15.73 -11.67 0.36
C ARG A 106 -16.19 -12.07 -1.04
N HIS A 107 -15.46 -11.66 -2.07
CA HIS A 107 -15.78 -12.03 -3.45
C HIS A 107 -15.44 -13.49 -3.74
N ASP A 108 -15.97 -14.02 -4.85
CA ASP A 108 -15.52 -15.31 -5.37
C ASP A 108 -13.99 -15.31 -5.55
N PRO A 109 -13.25 -16.15 -4.82
CA PRO A 109 -11.80 -16.16 -4.85
C PRO A 109 -11.22 -16.46 -6.23
N ALA A 110 -11.93 -17.25 -7.06
CA ALA A 110 -11.52 -17.50 -8.43
C ALA A 110 -11.64 -16.22 -9.30
N ARG A 111 -12.65 -15.37 -9.05
CA ARG A 111 -12.83 -14.08 -9.72
C ARG A 111 -11.72 -13.11 -9.33
N VAL A 112 -11.43 -12.99 -8.02
CA VAL A 112 -10.34 -12.15 -7.50
C VAL A 112 -8.99 -12.62 -8.07
N ARG A 113 -8.71 -13.92 -7.99
CA ARG A 113 -7.48 -14.49 -8.54
C ARG A 113 -7.30 -14.16 -10.02
N ARG A 114 -8.34 -14.30 -10.86
CA ARG A 114 -8.26 -13.94 -12.29
C ARG A 114 -7.90 -12.48 -12.50
N LEU A 115 -8.52 -11.57 -11.75
CA LEU A 115 -8.21 -10.13 -11.81
C LEU A 115 -6.74 -9.87 -11.44
N PHE A 116 -6.27 -10.48 -10.35
CA PHE A 116 -4.89 -10.31 -9.89
C PHE A 116 -3.86 -10.85 -10.89
N VAL A 117 -4.10 -12.00 -11.47
CA VAL A 117 -3.23 -12.57 -12.52
C VAL A 117 -3.25 -11.70 -13.77
N LYS A 118 -4.41 -11.21 -14.21
CA LYS A 118 -4.54 -10.32 -15.37
C LYS A 118 -3.77 -9.02 -15.16
N HIS A 119 -3.88 -8.41 -13.98
CA HIS A 119 -3.28 -7.11 -13.66
C HIS A 119 -2.04 -7.20 -12.73
N GLN A 120 -1.37 -8.36 -12.71
CA GLN A 120 -0.27 -8.67 -11.80
C GLN A 120 0.88 -7.65 -11.79
N ASP A 121 1.06 -6.90 -12.87
CA ASP A 121 2.12 -5.88 -13.00
C ASP A 121 1.69 -4.49 -12.47
N ARG A 122 0.45 -4.36 -11.96
CA ARG A 122 -0.13 -3.08 -11.54
C ARG A 122 -0.82 -3.12 -10.18
N ILE A 123 -0.72 -4.24 -9.47
CA ILE A 123 -1.20 -4.38 -8.09
C ILE A 123 -0.01 -4.31 -7.16
N LEU A 124 -0.13 -3.53 -6.09
CA LEU A 124 0.90 -3.31 -5.08
C LEU A 124 0.44 -3.89 -3.73
N PHE A 125 1.32 -4.60 -3.05
CA PHE A 125 1.09 -4.97 -1.65
C PHE A 125 1.16 -3.71 -0.79
N ALA A 126 0.16 -3.52 0.05
CA ALA A 126 0.07 -2.47 1.04
C ALA A 126 -0.93 -2.87 2.12
N THR A 127 -0.78 -2.36 3.32
CA THR A 127 -1.51 -2.83 4.51
C THR A 127 -2.29 -1.76 5.23
N ASP A 128 -1.95 -0.47 5.03
CA ASP A 128 -2.39 0.64 5.87
C ASP A 128 -1.97 0.48 7.35
N PHE A 129 -0.86 -0.23 7.56
CA PHE A 129 -0.23 -0.34 8.86
C PHE A 129 0.45 0.98 9.22
N GLN A 130 0.16 1.49 10.41
CA GLN A 130 0.66 2.79 10.84
C GLN A 130 1.31 2.67 12.21
N VAL A 131 2.44 3.39 12.37
CA VAL A 131 3.16 3.50 13.64
C VAL A 131 3.27 4.98 14.00
N TYR A 132 2.46 5.40 14.95
CA TYR A 132 2.52 6.73 15.55
C TYR A 132 2.86 6.58 17.05
N GLU A 133 2.04 7.14 17.94
CA GLU A 133 2.13 6.89 19.38
C GLU A 133 1.69 5.47 19.75
N ARG A 134 0.94 4.83 18.87
CA ARG A 134 0.47 3.44 18.95
C ARG A 134 0.41 2.80 17.57
N LEU A 135 0.33 1.47 17.54
CA LEU A 135 0.08 0.73 16.31
C LEU A 135 -1.37 0.92 15.84
N THR A 136 -1.58 1.03 14.54
CA THR A 136 -2.88 0.93 13.88
C THR A 136 -2.77 -0.10 12.77
N LEU A 137 -3.63 -1.12 12.80
CA LEU A 137 -3.57 -2.27 11.90
C LEU A 137 -4.67 -2.16 10.85
N GLY A 138 -4.45 -1.38 9.81
CA GLY A 138 -5.34 -1.21 8.67
C GLY A 138 -6.61 -0.38 8.93
N SER A 139 -7.02 -0.20 10.19
CA SER A 139 -8.12 0.69 10.61
C SER A 139 -8.05 0.96 12.10
N GLY A 140 -8.73 2.03 12.54
CA GLY A 140 -8.84 2.38 13.95
C GLY A 140 -9.65 1.34 14.73
N GLY A 141 -9.03 0.69 15.72
CA GLY A 141 -9.68 -0.27 16.61
C GLY A 141 -10.61 0.37 17.65
N ASP A 142 -11.50 -0.42 18.22
CA ASP A 142 -12.40 -0.04 19.32
C ASP A 142 -11.96 -0.60 20.69
N GLY A 143 -10.77 -1.21 20.75
CA GLY A 143 -10.17 -1.85 21.92
C GLY A 143 -8.87 -1.18 22.39
N PRO A 144 -8.11 -1.86 23.25
CA PRO A 144 -6.78 -1.43 23.64
C PRO A 144 -5.86 -1.34 22.41
N PRO A 145 -4.77 -0.55 22.48
CA PRO A 145 -3.80 -0.47 21.39
C PRO A 145 -3.27 -1.86 21.03
N PRO A 146 -3.11 -2.16 19.72
CA PRO A 146 -2.50 -3.42 19.29
C PRO A 146 -1.07 -3.60 19.84
N THR A 147 -0.70 -4.84 20.09
CA THR A 147 0.65 -5.26 20.49
C THR A 147 1.50 -5.65 19.28
N ASP A 148 2.78 -5.96 19.52
CA ASP A 148 3.66 -6.49 18.46
C ASP A 148 3.19 -7.87 17.99
N GLU A 149 2.62 -8.70 18.87
CA GLU A 149 2.04 -10.00 18.52
C GLU A 149 0.80 -9.84 17.63
N ASP A 150 -0.05 -8.82 17.90
CA ASP A 150 -1.18 -8.50 17.04
C ASP A 150 -0.73 -8.07 15.65
N ALA A 151 0.39 -7.32 15.56
CA ALA A 151 0.98 -6.94 14.29
C ALA A 151 1.47 -8.15 13.49
N LEU A 152 2.13 -9.12 14.14
CA LEU A 152 2.54 -10.36 13.48
C LEU A 152 1.34 -11.14 12.96
N ALA A 153 0.30 -11.30 13.79
CA ALA A 153 -0.94 -11.99 13.40
C ALA A 153 -1.68 -11.27 12.26
N PHE A 154 -1.60 -9.94 12.20
CA PHE A 154 -2.15 -9.14 11.11
C PHE A 154 -1.46 -9.48 9.78
N PHE A 155 -0.12 -9.44 9.73
CA PHE A 155 0.63 -9.79 8.53
C PHE A 155 0.46 -11.26 8.11
N ASP A 156 0.40 -12.20 9.06
CA ASP A 156 0.16 -13.61 8.77
C ASP A 156 -1.18 -13.82 8.05
N LYS A 157 -2.22 -13.09 8.42
CA LYS A 157 -3.53 -13.15 7.74
C LYS A 157 -3.49 -12.51 6.34
N GLU A 158 -2.72 -11.43 6.14
CA GLU A 158 -2.49 -10.82 4.83
C GLU A 158 -1.83 -11.83 3.87
N TRP A 159 -0.75 -12.47 4.31
CA TRP A 159 -0.05 -13.50 3.53
C TRP A 159 -0.91 -14.73 3.30
N ARG A 160 -1.61 -15.21 4.32
CA ARG A 160 -2.52 -16.34 4.21
C ARG A 160 -3.56 -16.11 3.11
N TRP A 161 -4.12 -14.93 3.03
CA TRP A 161 -5.08 -14.60 1.99
C TRP A 161 -4.49 -14.65 0.58
N LEU A 162 -3.29 -14.10 0.39
CA LEU A 162 -2.64 -14.05 -0.91
C LEU A 162 -2.08 -15.42 -1.35
N GLU A 163 -1.50 -16.19 -0.41
CA GLU A 163 -0.66 -17.35 -0.69
C GLU A 163 -1.39 -18.68 -0.62
N THR A 164 -2.52 -18.76 0.09
CA THR A 164 -3.23 -20.02 0.30
C THR A 164 -4.61 -20.06 -0.35
N ASN A 165 -5.18 -21.27 -0.45
CA ASN A 165 -6.57 -21.49 -0.87
C ASN A 165 -7.48 -21.75 0.33
N ASP A 166 -7.08 -21.33 1.53
CA ASP A 166 -7.85 -21.52 2.74
C ASP A 166 -9.22 -20.83 2.64
N ARG A 167 -10.20 -21.39 3.30
CA ARG A 167 -11.59 -20.93 3.23
C ARG A 167 -12.10 -20.50 4.59
N GLN A 168 -12.98 -19.49 4.58
CA GLN A 168 -13.78 -19.06 5.72
C GLN A 168 -12.94 -18.82 6.98
N PHE A 169 -11.86 -18.06 6.84
CA PHE A 169 -11.05 -17.62 7.99
C PHE A 169 -11.30 -16.14 8.34
N GLU A 170 -10.93 -15.77 9.54
CA GLU A 170 -11.06 -14.40 10.03
C GLU A 170 -10.11 -13.46 9.31
N HIS A 171 -10.61 -12.33 8.81
CA HIS A 171 -9.77 -11.31 8.23
C HIS A 171 -8.97 -10.54 9.30
N MET A 172 -8.00 -9.73 8.86
CA MET A 172 -7.02 -9.07 9.72
C MET A 172 -7.56 -7.85 10.49
N THR A 173 -8.70 -7.29 10.10
CA THR A 173 -9.27 -6.03 10.64
C THR A 173 -10.72 -6.23 11.11
N PRO A 174 -10.99 -6.93 12.23
CA PRO A 174 -12.35 -7.28 12.68
C PRO A 174 -13.28 -6.09 12.92
N ILE A 175 -12.75 -4.89 13.19
CA ILE A 175 -13.57 -3.69 13.35
C ILE A 175 -14.31 -3.31 12.07
N GLN A 176 -13.80 -3.71 10.90
CA GLN A 176 -14.40 -3.40 9.62
C GLN A 176 -15.72 -4.17 9.39
N GLY A 177 -15.89 -5.33 10.01
CA GLY A 177 -17.14 -6.09 9.96
C GLY A 177 -16.98 -7.56 10.33
N ASP A 178 -18.12 -8.24 10.51
CA ASP A 178 -18.19 -9.61 11.03
C ASP A 178 -18.38 -10.64 9.91
N TRP A 179 -17.47 -10.66 8.94
CA TRP A 179 -17.47 -11.67 7.87
C TRP A 179 -16.16 -12.45 7.84
N ARG A 180 -16.18 -13.54 7.11
CA ARG A 180 -15.00 -14.37 6.83
C ARG A 180 -14.56 -14.22 5.40
N ILE A 181 -13.29 -14.49 5.15
CA ILE A 181 -12.66 -14.35 3.83
C ILE A 181 -12.11 -15.67 3.33
N ASP A 182 -11.96 -15.74 2.02
CA ASP A 182 -11.41 -16.89 1.30
C ASP A 182 -10.10 -16.52 0.61
N GLY A 183 -9.05 -17.30 0.84
CA GLY A 183 -7.74 -17.13 0.22
C GLY A 183 -7.77 -17.35 -1.29
N ILE A 184 -6.90 -16.65 -2.01
CA ILE A 184 -6.85 -16.65 -3.48
C ILE A 184 -5.67 -17.43 -4.07
N GLY A 185 -4.72 -17.89 -3.25
CA GLY A 185 -3.63 -18.80 -3.60
C GLY A 185 -2.88 -18.40 -4.87
N LEU A 186 -2.31 -17.21 -4.92
CA LEU A 186 -1.62 -16.71 -6.11
C LEU A 186 -0.35 -17.53 -6.44
N PRO A 187 0.03 -17.64 -7.71
CA PRO A 187 1.31 -18.22 -8.11
C PRO A 187 2.50 -17.41 -7.56
N ALA A 188 3.62 -18.08 -7.29
CA ALA A 188 4.81 -17.46 -6.69
C ALA A 188 5.41 -16.31 -7.52
N ASP A 189 5.35 -16.39 -8.84
CA ASP A 189 5.80 -15.33 -9.75
C ASP A 189 4.89 -14.09 -9.69
N VAL A 190 3.58 -14.28 -9.52
CA VAL A 190 2.61 -13.20 -9.31
C VAL A 190 2.80 -12.57 -7.93
N LEU A 191 2.96 -13.39 -6.88
CA LEU A 191 3.27 -12.92 -5.52
C LEU A 191 4.52 -12.05 -5.49
N ARG A 192 5.60 -12.49 -6.15
CA ARG A 192 6.84 -11.71 -6.24
C ARG A 192 6.61 -10.32 -6.85
N LYS A 193 5.80 -10.23 -7.90
CA LYS A 193 5.45 -8.95 -8.53
C LYS A 193 4.71 -8.04 -7.56
N ILE A 194 3.67 -8.55 -6.90
CA ILE A 194 2.81 -7.80 -5.99
C ILE A 194 3.60 -7.35 -4.76
N TYR A 195 4.39 -8.22 -4.15
CA TYR A 195 5.16 -7.91 -2.94
C TYR A 195 6.37 -7.02 -3.19
N PHE A 196 6.98 -7.10 -4.37
CA PHE A 196 8.29 -6.48 -4.54
C PHE A 196 8.50 -5.80 -5.91
N ASP A 197 8.36 -6.53 -7.03
CA ASP A 197 8.86 -6.06 -8.31
C ASP A 197 8.11 -4.80 -8.80
N ASN A 198 6.80 -4.71 -8.54
CA ASN A 198 5.98 -3.56 -8.96
C ASN A 198 6.37 -2.30 -8.19
N ALA A 199 6.47 -2.37 -6.86
CA ALA A 199 6.90 -1.26 -6.02
C ALA A 199 8.33 -0.84 -6.35
N ARG A 200 9.25 -1.80 -6.51
CA ARG A 200 10.62 -1.54 -6.93
C ARG A 200 10.69 -0.80 -8.27
N ARG A 201 9.95 -1.26 -9.27
CA ARG A 201 9.90 -0.62 -10.59
C ARG A 201 9.40 0.82 -10.51
N LEU A 202 8.35 1.06 -9.72
CA LEU A 202 7.79 2.38 -9.48
C LEU A 202 8.81 3.30 -8.82
N LEU A 203 9.43 2.86 -7.73
CA LEU A 203 10.38 3.67 -6.94
C LEU A 203 11.69 3.92 -7.68
N VAL A 204 12.26 2.92 -8.35
CA VAL A 204 13.53 3.07 -9.09
C VAL A 204 13.37 4.00 -10.30
N ARG A 205 12.20 3.98 -10.96
CA ARG A 205 11.90 4.91 -12.05
C ARG A 205 11.79 6.35 -11.57
N SER A 206 11.17 6.54 -10.40
CA SER A 206 10.87 7.86 -9.83
C SER A 206 12.03 8.44 -9.01
N TRP A 207 12.82 7.54 -8.44
CA TRP A 207 13.95 7.89 -7.57
C TRP A 207 15.08 6.89 -7.79
N PRO A 208 16.00 7.18 -8.71
CA PRO A 208 17.15 6.30 -8.91
C PRO A 208 17.95 6.23 -7.60
N LEU A 209 17.83 5.09 -6.93
CA LEU A 209 18.57 4.84 -5.68
C LEU A 209 20.07 4.77 -6.00
N PRO A 210 20.93 5.45 -5.23
CA PRO A 210 22.35 5.26 -5.36
C PRO A 210 22.69 3.80 -5.06
N VAL A 211 23.40 3.16 -6.02
CA VAL A 211 23.84 1.78 -5.82
C VAL A 211 25.10 1.81 -4.96
N LEU A 212 24.97 1.42 -3.71
CA LEU A 212 26.11 1.11 -2.85
C LEU A 212 26.54 -0.32 -3.14
N ARG A 213 27.77 -0.48 -3.63
CA ARG A 213 28.38 -1.81 -3.82
C ARG A 213 29.16 -2.18 -2.56
N ALA A 214 28.63 -3.11 -1.81
CA ALA A 214 29.40 -3.75 -0.75
C ALA A 214 30.47 -4.63 -1.38
N ILE A 215 31.69 -4.57 -0.83
CA ILE A 215 32.78 -5.48 -1.22
C ILE A 215 32.83 -6.64 -0.24
N ARG A 216 33.02 -7.85 -0.79
CA ARG A 216 33.25 -9.03 0.03
C ARG A 216 34.67 -8.99 0.58
N VAL A 217 34.83 -9.20 1.86
CA VAL A 217 36.14 -9.34 2.52
C VAL A 217 36.33 -10.79 2.97
N ASP A 218 37.53 -11.32 2.73
CA ASP A 218 37.85 -12.73 3.03
C ASP A 218 38.34 -12.92 4.45
N LYS A 219 38.53 -11.83 5.20
CA LYS A 219 38.96 -11.85 6.60
C LYS A 219 38.10 -10.95 7.45
N ASP A 220 37.72 -11.46 8.61
CA ASP A 220 37.08 -10.64 9.63
C ASP A 220 37.99 -9.48 10.04
N PHE A 221 37.38 -8.28 10.08
CA PHE A 221 38.00 -7.11 10.67
C PHE A 221 37.10 -6.54 11.76
N LYS A 222 37.66 -5.91 12.76
CA LYS A 222 36.91 -5.30 13.84
C LYS A 222 36.73 -3.82 13.54
N PRO A 223 35.47 -3.36 13.20
CA PRO A 223 35.23 -1.95 12.95
C PRO A 223 35.52 -1.13 14.23
N ASP A 224 36.46 -0.21 14.17
CA ASP A 224 36.77 0.72 15.25
C ASP A 224 36.28 2.15 15.00
N GLY A 225 35.57 2.37 13.90
CA GLY A 225 35.05 3.67 13.47
C GLY A 225 36.08 4.57 12.76
N ARG A 226 37.30 4.09 12.49
CA ARG A 226 38.41 4.92 11.99
C ARG A 226 38.75 4.74 10.49
N LEU A 227 38.11 3.87 9.78
CA LEU A 227 38.30 3.61 8.32
C LEU A 227 39.80 3.47 7.93
N LYS A 228 40.64 2.88 8.78
CA LYS A 228 42.07 2.70 8.54
C LYS A 228 42.41 1.36 7.90
N GLU A 229 41.51 0.40 7.96
CA GLU A 229 41.71 -0.91 7.39
C GLU A 229 41.80 -0.82 5.86
N SER A 230 42.74 -1.59 5.30
CA SER A 230 42.99 -1.58 3.85
C SER A 230 41.76 -1.90 2.99
N VAL A 231 40.76 -2.61 3.55
CA VAL A 231 39.51 -2.92 2.90
C VAL A 231 38.73 -1.66 2.53
N TRP A 232 38.79 -0.61 3.34
CA TRP A 232 38.07 0.63 3.05
C TRP A 232 38.65 1.39 1.84
N ALA A 233 39.92 1.17 1.51
CA ALA A 233 40.52 1.76 0.32
C ALA A 233 39.96 1.17 -0.98
N GLN A 234 39.40 -0.04 -0.92
CA GLN A 234 38.78 -0.72 -2.08
C GLN A 234 37.29 -0.38 -2.21
N ALA A 235 36.65 0.15 -1.18
CA ALA A 235 35.24 0.51 -1.21
C ALA A 235 35.02 1.80 -2.00
N THR A 236 34.01 1.77 -2.88
CA THR A 236 33.61 2.97 -3.64
C THR A 236 32.96 3.97 -2.68
N PRO A 237 33.48 5.21 -2.56
CA PRO A 237 32.87 6.22 -1.73
C PRO A 237 31.48 6.58 -2.26
N ALA A 238 30.48 6.64 -1.38
CA ALA A 238 29.16 7.16 -1.69
C ALA A 238 28.95 8.47 -0.95
N ARG A 239 28.43 9.48 -1.65
CA ARG A 239 28.08 10.75 -1.05
C ARG A 239 26.60 10.71 -0.66
N LEU A 240 26.30 10.90 0.63
CA LEU A 240 24.94 11.05 1.15
C LEU A 240 24.63 12.54 1.26
N GLU A 241 23.57 12.97 0.57
CA GLU A 241 23.08 14.34 0.63
C GLU A 241 21.73 14.35 1.35
N TYR A 242 21.64 15.15 2.41
CA TYR A 242 20.37 15.39 3.08
C TYR A 242 19.57 16.44 2.33
N ARG A 243 18.35 16.10 1.92
CA ARG A 243 17.35 17.04 1.44
C ARG A 243 16.32 17.25 2.54
N LEU A 244 16.14 18.47 2.96
CA LEU A 244 15.06 18.84 3.86
C LEU A 244 13.72 18.89 3.12
N ARG A 245 12.62 19.05 3.86
CA ARG A 245 11.26 19.16 3.29
C ARG A 245 11.06 20.27 2.26
N ASP A 246 11.92 21.27 2.27
CA ASP A 246 11.95 22.37 1.28
C ASP A 246 12.58 21.97 -0.07
N GLY A 247 13.05 20.74 -0.19
CA GLY A 247 13.70 20.23 -1.42
C GLY A 247 15.10 20.80 -1.66
N ILE A 248 15.60 21.67 -0.79
CA ILE A 248 16.91 22.29 -0.95
C ILE A 248 18.00 21.34 -0.45
N ALA A 249 18.96 21.02 -1.31
CA ALA A 249 20.15 20.29 -0.89
C ALA A 249 20.98 21.14 0.08
N ARG A 250 21.38 20.57 1.22
CA ARG A 250 22.22 21.21 2.21
C ARG A 250 23.64 20.62 2.14
N PRO A 251 24.54 21.18 1.30
CA PRO A 251 25.89 20.64 1.13
C PRO A 251 26.67 20.51 2.43
N ALA A 252 26.41 21.41 3.39
CA ALA A 252 27.06 21.35 4.72
C ALA A 252 26.67 20.13 5.56
N LEU A 253 25.55 19.45 5.21
CA LEU A 253 25.10 18.21 5.86
C LEU A 253 25.44 16.97 5.04
N ALA A 254 26.11 17.13 3.90
CA ALA A 254 26.53 15.99 3.10
C ALA A 254 27.62 15.19 3.83
N THR A 255 27.50 13.89 3.80
CA THR A 255 28.51 12.99 4.34
C THR A 255 28.93 11.97 3.29
N THR A 256 30.14 11.44 3.44
CA THR A 256 30.64 10.38 2.57
C THR A 256 30.66 9.09 3.36
N ALA A 257 30.00 8.06 2.84
CA ALA A 257 30.04 6.70 3.36
C ALA A 257 30.82 5.79 2.41
N ARG A 258 31.45 4.77 2.97
CA ARG A 258 32.04 3.65 2.23
C ARG A 258 31.41 2.36 2.73
N ALA A 259 30.97 1.50 1.84
CA ALA A 259 30.34 0.22 2.12
C ALA A 259 31.12 -0.94 1.49
#